data_c4e46c185dfd72016d4a719c7f5d1052
#
_entry.id   c4e46c185dfd72016d4a719c7f5d1052
#
_cell.length_a   1.000
_cell.length_b   1.000
_cell.length_c   1.000
_cell.angle_alpha   90.00
_cell.angle_beta   90.00
_cell.angle_gamma   90.00
#
_symmetry.space_group_name_H-M   'P 1'
#
loop_
_entity.id
_entity.type
_entity.pdbx_description
1 polymer ?
#
loop_
_entity_poly.entity_id
_entity_poly.type
_entity_poly.pdbx_seq_one_letter_code
_entity_poly.pdbx_strand_id
1 'polypeptide(L)'
;NNIEEYVGAKVIDRPMLILEIFARHATSNEGKLQVQLAMMKYTLPKLLGQGKELSRIGGGGSGGAATKGSGETKLETDRRRIRRSIYELSERIEILKKERDLRRERRKKSGIKTVAIVGYTNAGKSTLMNLLTKAGVKAEDKLFATLDPVTRKIFVDIGKEYLLTDTVGFIDNLPHLSLIHISEPTRRTPIS
;
A
#
# COMPACT_ATOMS: atom_id res chain seq x y z
N ASN A 1 -6.60 -24.33 -3.09
CA ASN A 1 -5.28 -24.37 -3.77
C ASN A 1 -4.64 -25.71 -3.43
N ASN A 2 -4.27 -26.54 -4.43
CA ASN A 2 -3.75 -27.90 -4.20
C ASN A 2 -2.56 -27.91 -3.21
N ILE A 3 -1.78 -26.82 -3.16
CA ILE A 3 -0.64 -26.71 -2.23
C ILE A 3 -1.16 -26.49 -0.80
N GLU A 4 -2.21 -25.71 -0.59
CA GLU A 4 -2.80 -25.48 0.75
C GLU A 4 -3.37 -26.77 1.34
N GLU A 5 -4.04 -27.57 0.51
CA GLU A 5 -4.58 -28.89 0.91
C GLU A 5 -3.47 -29.87 1.29
N TYR A 6 -2.38 -29.87 0.52
CA TYR A 6 -1.23 -30.75 0.76
C TYR A 6 -0.43 -30.36 2.00
N VAL A 7 -0.21 -29.06 2.22
CA VAL A 7 0.63 -28.55 3.31
C VAL A 7 -0.16 -28.33 4.60
N GLY A 8 -1.49 -28.28 4.53
CA GLY A 8 -2.37 -27.98 5.68
C GLY A 8 -2.20 -26.56 6.23
N ALA A 9 -1.64 -25.63 5.43
CA ALA A 9 -1.37 -24.26 5.82
C ALA A 9 -1.78 -23.28 4.72
N LYS A 10 -2.14 -22.04 5.12
CA LYS A 10 -2.48 -20.97 4.17
C LYS A 10 -1.27 -20.62 3.30
N VAL A 11 -1.43 -20.66 1.99
CA VAL A 11 -0.42 -20.28 1.02
C VAL A 11 -0.68 -18.85 0.54
N ILE A 12 0.31 -17.99 0.66
CA ILE A 12 0.28 -16.62 0.17
C ILE A 12 1.38 -16.44 -0.88
N ASP A 13 1.12 -15.61 -1.86
CA ASP A 13 2.12 -15.22 -2.85
C ASP A 13 2.95 -14.03 -2.38
N ARG A 14 4.06 -13.76 -3.10
CA ARG A 14 4.98 -12.66 -2.77
C ARG A 14 4.29 -11.30 -2.67
N PRO A 15 3.39 -10.89 -3.59
CA PRO A 15 2.69 -9.62 -3.46
C PRO A 15 1.84 -9.51 -2.19
N MET A 16 1.14 -10.59 -1.82
CA MET A 16 0.35 -10.61 -0.59
C MET A 16 1.23 -10.54 0.66
N LEU A 17 2.37 -11.24 0.66
CA LEU A 17 3.34 -11.16 1.75
C LEU A 17 3.85 -9.73 1.94
N ILE A 18 4.18 -9.03 0.85
CA ILE A 18 4.62 -7.63 0.90
C ILE A 18 3.51 -6.73 1.48
N LEU A 19 2.26 -6.92 1.06
CA LEU A 19 1.12 -6.16 1.59
C LEU A 19 0.89 -6.45 3.08
N GLU A 20 1.07 -7.68 3.54
CA GLU A 20 0.99 -8.03 4.97
C GLU A 20 2.12 -7.38 5.79
N ILE A 21 3.35 -7.33 5.25
CA ILE A 21 4.45 -6.61 5.88
C ILE A 21 4.10 -5.11 5.98
N PHE A 22 3.56 -4.52 4.92
CA PHE A 22 3.11 -3.14 4.93
C PHE A 22 2.01 -2.89 5.96
N ALA A 23 1.03 -3.80 6.08
CA ALA A 23 -0.03 -3.68 7.08
C ALA A 23 0.51 -3.64 8.52
N ARG A 24 1.57 -4.39 8.79
CA ARG A 24 2.23 -4.41 10.11
C ARG A 24 3.06 -3.15 10.39
N HIS A 25 3.63 -2.52 9.36
CA HIS A 25 4.48 -1.34 9.51
C HIS A 25 3.73 -0.01 9.35
N ALA A 26 2.52 -0.02 8.81
CA ALA A 26 1.70 1.17 8.66
C ALA A 26 1.31 1.75 10.02
N THR A 27 1.84 2.91 10.35
CA THR A 27 1.53 3.63 11.59
C THR A 27 0.53 4.73 11.36
N SER A 28 0.62 5.43 10.23
CA SER A 28 -0.29 6.50 9.87
C SER A 28 -1.67 5.97 9.46
N ASN A 29 -2.72 6.78 9.69
CA ASN A 29 -4.07 6.45 9.25
C ASN A 29 -4.14 6.35 7.72
N GLU A 30 -3.46 7.23 7.00
CA GLU A 30 -3.37 7.20 5.53
C GLU A 30 -2.71 5.91 5.04
N GLY A 31 -1.55 5.53 5.61
CA GLY A 31 -0.85 4.29 5.26
C GLY A 31 -1.69 3.05 5.49
N LYS A 32 -2.41 2.97 6.62
CA LYS A 32 -3.32 1.85 6.92
C LYS A 32 -4.44 1.73 5.89
N LEU A 33 -5.09 2.84 5.54
CA LEU A 33 -6.16 2.84 4.53
C LEU A 33 -5.65 2.45 3.14
N GLN A 34 -4.46 2.93 2.76
CA GLN A 34 -3.84 2.60 1.47
C GLN A 34 -3.50 1.11 1.37
N VAL A 35 -2.90 0.54 2.41
CA VAL A 35 -2.58 -0.89 2.46
C VAL A 35 -3.86 -1.73 2.42
N GLN A 36 -4.88 -1.35 3.18
CA GLN A 36 -6.16 -2.03 3.19
C GLN A 36 -6.82 -2.01 1.79
N LEU A 37 -6.81 -0.86 1.13
CA LEU A 37 -7.30 -0.71 -0.25
C LEU A 37 -6.53 -1.60 -1.22
N ALA A 38 -5.19 -1.63 -1.12
CA ALA A 38 -4.34 -2.46 -1.96
C ALA A 38 -4.63 -3.95 -1.77
N MET A 39 -4.78 -4.41 -0.53
CA MET A 39 -5.15 -5.79 -0.21
C MET A 39 -6.51 -6.17 -0.80
N MET A 40 -7.52 -5.31 -0.67
CA MET A 40 -8.84 -5.57 -1.23
C MET A 40 -8.83 -5.62 -2.76
N LYS A 41 -8.13 -4.69 -3.42
CA LYS A 41 -7.97 -4.68 -4.88
C LYS A 41 -7.22 -5.93 -5.37
N TYR A 42 -6.25 -6.41 -4.61
CA TYR A 42 -5.48 -7.60 -4.93
C TYR A 42 -6.29 -8.90 -4.76
N THR A 43 -7.14 -8.96 -3.74
CA THR A 43 -7.95 -10.14 -3.42
C THR A 43 -9.18 -10.27 -4.33
N LEU A 44 -9.78 -9.16 -4.75
CA LEU A 44 -11.00 -9.15 -5.55
C LEU A 44 -10.92 -10.00 -6.84
N PRO A 45 -9.87 -9.91 -7.68
CA PRO A 45 -9.75 -10.76 -8.87
C PRO A 45 -9.64 -12.26 -8.55
N LYS A 46 -9.00 -12.61 -7.43
CA LYS A 46 -8.84 -14.02 -7.00
C LYS A 46 -10.17 -14.66 -6.65
N LEU A 47 -11.07 -13.93 -6.00
CA LEU A 47 -12.44 -14.37 -5.74
C LEU A 47 -13.24 -14.55 -7.04
N LEU A 48 -12.87 -13.83 -8.11
CA LEU A 48 -13.45 -14.00 -9.44
C LEU A 48 -13.06 -15.34 -10.09
N GLY A 49 -11.83 -15.80 -9.88
CA GLY A 49 -11.33 -17.08 -10.39
C GLY A 49 -12.00 -18.29 -9.72
N GLN A 50 -12.11 -18.27 -8.41
CA GLN A 50 -12.69 -19.36 -7.62
C GLN A 50 -14.17 -19.62 -7.96
N GLY A 51 -14.97 -18.60 -8.27
CA GLY A 51 -16.37 -18.76 -8.66
C GLY A 51 -16.55 -19.47 -10.00
N LYS A 52 -15.62 -19.32 -10.94
CA LYS A 52 -15.63 -20.03 -12.23
C LYS A 52 -15.23 -21.49 -12.11
N GLU A 53 -14.35 -21.83 -11.19
CA GLU A 53 -13.95 -23.22 -10.92
C GLU A 53 -15.09 -23.98 -10.21
N LEU A 54 -15.73 -23.38 -9.21
CA LEU A 54 -16.89 -23.98 -8.53
C LEU A 54 -18.08 -24.20 -9.45
N SER A 55 -18.34 -23.32 -10.41
CA SER A 55 -19.40 -23.51 -11.41
C SER A 55 -19.06 -24.60 -12.45
N ARG A 56 -17.77 -24.86 -12.71
CA ARG A 56 -17.33 -25.97 -13.58
C ARG A 56 -17.40 -27.33 -12.89
N ILE A 57 -17.10 -27.43 -11.62
CA ILE A 57 -17.16 -28.67 -10.83
C ILE A 57 -18.63 -29.07 -10.57
N GLY A 58 -19.55 -28.11 -10.46
CA GLY A 58 -20.99 -28.37 -10.28
C GLY A 58 -21.75 -28.73 -11.56
N GLY A 59 -21.10 -28.75 -12.73
CA GLY A 59 -21.74 -28.98 -14.04
C GLY A 59 -21.75 -30.43 -14.56
N GLY A 60 -21.20 -31.39 -13.82
CA GLY A 60 -21.04 -32.79 -14.24
C GLY A 60 -21.88 -33.81 -13.44
N GLY A 61 -23.17 -33.62 -13.32
CA GLY A 61 -24.04 -34.59 -12.64
C GLY A 61 -25.50 -34.40 -13.01
N SER A 62 -26.06 -35.35 -13.75
CA SER A 62 -27.46 -35.47 -14.10
C SER A 62 -28.35 -35.41 -12.85
N GLY A 63 -29.32 -34.47 -12.81
CA GLY A 63 -30.49 -34.52 -11.96
C GLY A 63 -30.35 -33.85 -10.59
N GLY A 64 -30.68 -32.54 -10.51
CA GLY A 64 -30.89 -31.87 -9.23
C GLY A 64 -30.91 -30.36 -9.34
N ALA A 65 -32.06 -29.77 -9.54
CA ALA A 65 -32.27 -28.31 -9.73
C ALA A 65 -32.10 -27.43 -8.47
N ALA A 66 -31.46 -27.91 -7.39
CA ALA A 66 -31.54 -27.25 -6.08
C ALA A 66 -30.25 -26.61 -5.55
N THR A 67 -29.07 -26.79 -6.19
CA THR A 67 -27.80 -26.32 -5.58
C THR A 67 -27.15 -25.17 -6.30
N LYS A 68 -27.69 -24.67 -7.39
CA LYS A 68 -27.09 -23.58 -8.19
C LYS A 68 -27.24 -22.17 -7.57
N GLY A 69 -28.11 -22.01 -6.57
CA GLY A 69 -28.48 -20.68 -6.07
C GLY A 69 -27.63 -20.14 -4.88
N SER A 70 -27.20 -20.97 -3.94
CA SER A 70 -26.70 -20.48 -2.67
C SER A 70 -25.19 -20.10 -2.67
N GLY A 71 -24.36 -20.88 -3.40
CA GLY A 71 -22.92 -20.62 -3.49
C GLY A 71 -22.61 -19.43 -4.42
N GLU A 72 -23.32 -19.32 -5.52
CA GLU A 72 -23.17 -18.23 -6.49
C GLU A 72 -23.66 -16.90 -5.91
N THR A 73 -24.77 -16.90 -5.17
CA THR A 73 -25.30 -15.73 -4.45
C THR A 73 -24.36 -15.28 -3.32
N LYS A 74 -23.72 -16.18 -2.59
CA LYS A 74 -22.77 -15.83 -1.52
C LYS A 74 -21.53 -15.15 -2.08
N LEU A 75 -20.92 -15.74 -3.12
CA LEU A 75 -19.76 -15.13 -3.81
C LEU A 75 -20.10 -13.77 -4.41
N GLU A 76 -21.27 -13.61 -5.03
CA GLU A 76 -21.68 -12.32 -5.59
C GLU A 76 -21.94 -11.27 -4.50
N THR A 77 -22.50 -11.67 -3.37
CA THR A 77 -22.69 -10.82 -2.20
C THR A 77 -21.35 -10.36 -1.63
N ASP A 78 -20.39 -11.26 -1.47
CA ASP A 78 -19.04 -10.96 -0.98
C ASP A 78 -18.30 -10.02 -1.94
N ARG A 79 -18.42 -10.23 -3.24
CA ARG A 79 -17.89 -9.35 -4.29
C ARG A 79 -18.45 -7.93 -4.20
N ARG A 80 -19.77 -7.83 -4.06
CA ARG A 80 -20.47 -6.53 -3.96
C ARG A 80 -20.02 -5.81 -2.69
N ARG A 81 -19.88 -6.53 -1.60
CA ARG A 81 -19.37 -5.99 -0.33
C ARG A 81 -17.93 -5.45 -0.48
N ILE A 82 -17.03 -6.24 -1.08
CA ILE A 82 -15.64 -5.81 -1.29
C ILE A 82 -15.57 -4.60 -2.23
N ARG A 83 -16.33 -4.58 -3.34
CA ARG A 83 -16.37 -3.43 -4.25
C ARG A 83 -16.84 -2.17 -3.53
N ARG A 84 -17.87 -2.27 -2.70
CA ARG A 84 -18.35 -1.16 -1.89
C ARG A 84 -17.27 -0.65 -0.93
N SER A 85 -16.59 -1.56 -0.23
CA SER A 85 -15.49 -1.18 0.67
C SER A 85 -14.32 -0.54 -0.09
N ILE A 86 -13.98 -1.02 -1.29
CA ILE A 86 -12.97 -0.39 -2.15
C ILE A 86 -13.37 1.04 -2.49
N TYR A 87 -14.62 1.28 -2.85
CA TYR A 87 -15.13 2.61 -3.15
C TYR A 87 -15.03 3.54 -1.94
N GLU A 88 -15.56 3.12 -0.79
CA GLU A 88 -15.53 3.91 0.46
C GLU A 88 -14.10 4.25 0.92
N LEU A 89 -13.17 3.27 0.83
CA LEU A 89 -11.76 3.51 1.14
C LEU A 89 -11.10 4.47 0.15
N SER A 90 -11.41 4.34 -1.14
CA SER A 90 -10.86 5.23 -2.17
C SER A 90 -11.30 6.68 -1.95
N GLU A 91 -12.55 6.91 -1.58
CA GLU A 91 -13.06 8.25 -1.25
C GLU A 91 -12.34 8.85 -0.04
N ARG A 92 -12.17 8.06 1.03
CA ARG A 92 -11.44 8.51 2.23
C ARG A 92 -9.99 8.88 1.93
N ILE A 93 -9.32 8.09 1.12
CA ILE A 93 -7.93 8.36 0.69
C ILE A 93 -7.86 9.64 -0.14
N GLU A 94 -8.83 9.89 -1.02
CA GLU A 94 -8.86 11.10 -1.85
C GLU A 94 -9.05 12.38 -1.00
N ILE A 95 -9.86 12.31 0.06
CA ILE A 95 -9.99 13.41 1.02
C ILE A 95 -8.65 13.70 1.71
N LEU A 96 -7.97 12.67 2.22
CA LEU A 96 -6.66 12.81 2.86
C LEU A 96 -5.60 13.36 1.90
N LYS A 97 -5.66 12.96 0.64
CA LYS A 97 -4.78 13.47 -0.40
C LYS A 97 -4.98 14.97 -0.62
N LYS A 98 -6.21 15.44 -0.74
CA LYS A 98 -6.51 16.88 -0.85
C LYS A 98 -5.96 17.68 0.34
N GLU A 99 -6.16 17.20 1.56
CA GLU A 99 -5.59 17.85 2.74
C GLU A 99 -4.05 17.90 2.70
N ARG A 100 -3.42 16.82 2.25
CA ARG A 100 -1.96 16.76 2.09
C ARG A 100 -1.47 17.76 1.04
N ASP A 101 -2.17 17.88 -0.09
CA ASP A 101 -1.81 18.81 -1.15
C ASP A 101 -1.93 20.28 -0.69
N LEU A 102 -2.96 20.61 0.08
CA LEU A 102 -3.07 21.94 0.71
C LEU A 102 -1.89 22.24 1.66
N ARG A 103 -1.46 21.25 2.46
CA ARG A 103 -0.29 21.39 3.33
C ARG A 103 1.01 21.56 2.52
N ARG A 104 1.12 20.91 1.35
CA ARG A 104 2.25 21.07 0.41
C ARG A 104 2.29 22.48 -0.17
N GLU A 105 1.16 23.01 -0.61
CA GLU A 105 1.08 24.38 -1.15
C GLU A 105 1.50 25.41 -0.12
N ARG A 106 1.06 25.27 1.14
CA ARG A 106 1.50 26.14 2.24
C ARG A 106 3.01 26.09 2.43
N ARG A 107 3.61 24.90 2.38
CA ARG A 107 5.07 24.72 2.47
C ARG A 107 5.82 25.32 1.28
N LYS A 108 5.27 25.20 0.06
CA LYS A 108 5.85 25.86 -1.13
C LYS A 108 5.86 27.39 -0.98
N LYS A 109 4.79 27.96 -0.44
CA LYS A 109 4.70 29.41 -0.19
C LYS A 109 5.69 29.89 0.87
N SER A 110 6.09 29.05 1.82
CA SER A 110 7.11 29.40 2.83
C SER A 110 8.54 29.39 2.30
N GLY A 111 8.76 29.02 1.04
CA GLY A 111 10.10 29.01 0.42
C GLY A 111 11.03 27.89 0.89
N ILE A 112 10.62 27.04 1.83
CA ILE A 112 11.45 25.95 2.36
C ILE A 112 11.55 24.82 1.32
N LYS A 113 12.78 24.52 0.90
CA LYS A 113 13.06 23.45 -0.05
C LYS A 113 12.92 22.07 0.61
N THR A 114 12.31 21.13 -0.12
CA THR A 114 12.16 19.74 0.35
C THR A 114 13.09 18.84 -0.43
N VAL A 115 13.84 18.00 0.29
CA VAL A 115 14.75 16.97 -0.25
C VAL A 115 14.22 15.62 0.16
N ALA A 116 14.07 14.70 -0.80
CA ALA A 116 13.64 13.33 -0.54
C ALA A 116 14.83 12.38 -0.64
N ILE A 117 14.96 11.47 0.34
CA ILE A 117 15.93 10.38 0.31
C ILE A 117 15.23 9.18 -0.35
N VAL A 118 15.77 8.72 -1.49
CA VAL A 118 15.22 7.60 -2.25
C VAL A 118 16.28 6.51 -2.43
N GLY A 119 15.86 5.26 -2.48
CA GLY A 119 16.74 4.11 -2.68
C GLY A 119 16.08 2.80 -2.27
N TYR A 120 16.78 1.70 -2.46
CA TYR A 120 16.28 0.37 -2.12
C TYR A 120 16.00 0.19 -0.63
N THR A 121 15.16 -0.80 -0.30
CA THR A 121 14.98 -1.23 1.08
C THR A 121 16.33 -1.65 1.67
N ASN A 122 16.55 -1.31 2.94
CA ASN A 122 17.80 -1.59 3.65
C ASN A 122 19.07 -0.92 3.08
N ALA A 123 18.93 0.13 2.28
CA ALA A 123 20.06 0.89 1.73
C ALA A 123 20.58 2.00 2.68
N GLY A 124 20.20 1.98 3.95
CA GLY A 124 20.65 2.95 4.94
C GLY A 124 19.98 4.33 4.90
N LYS A 125 18.85 4.50 4.21
CA LYS A 125 18.14 5.80 4.08
C LYS A 125 17.77 6.41 5.44
N SER A 126 17.14 5.63 6.30
CA SER A 126 16.73 6.08 7.64
C SER A 126 17.93 6.33 8.55
N THR A 127 19.00 5.55 8.38
CA THR A 127 20.28 5.79 9.08
C THR A 127 20.89 7.12 8.67
N LEU A 128 20.95 7.40 7.36
CA LEU A 128 21.42 8.69 6.83
C LEU A 128 20.57 9.85 7.36
N MET A 129 19.24 9.69 7.35
CA MET A 129 18.34 10.70 7.90
C MET A 129 18.63 10.97 9.39
N ASN A 130 18.86 9.93 10.19
CA ASN A 130 19.17 10.07 11.61
C ASN A 130 20.49 10.82 11.83
N LEU A 131 21.52 10.52 11.03
CA LEU A 131 22.81 11.22 11.09
C LEU A 131 22.66 12.70 10.78
N LEU A 132 21.86 13.07 9.78
CA LEU A 132 21.67 14.45 9.35
C LEU A 132 20.75 15.26 10.25
N THR A 133 19.76 14.60 10.89
CA THR A 133 18.69 15.30 11.61
C THR A 133 18.72 15.10 13.13
N LYS A 134 19.55 14.19 13.64
CA LYS A 134 19.53 13.71 15.05
C LYS A 134 18.13 13.27 15.51
N ALA A 135 17.32 12.78 14.60
CA ALA A 135 15.86 12.63 14.76
C ALA A 135 15.42 11.33 15.45
N GLY A 136 16.32 10.39 15.73
CA GLY A 136 15.97 9.10 16.35
C GLY A 136 14.92 8.30 15.57
N VAL A 137 14.88 8.42 14.24
CA VAL A 137 13.99 7.63 13.39
C VAL A 137 14.38 6.16 13.51
N LYS A 138 13.40 5.28 13.66
CA LYS A 138 13.61 3.86 13.75
C LYS A 138 14.35 3.34 12.51
N ALA A 139 15.66 3.15 12.65
CA ALA A 139 16.49 2.50 11.64
C ALA A 139 16.61 1.03 12.04
N GLU A 140 15.81 0.17 11.45
CA GLU A 140 15.86 -1.27 11.68
C GLU A 140 16.48 -1.94 10.46
N ASP A 141 17.27 -2.98 10.69
CA ASP A 141 17.82 -3.85 9.65
C ASP A 141 16.74 -4.82 9.15
N LYS A 142 15.66 -4.25 8.62
CA LYS A 142 14.50 -4.98 8.11
C LYS A 142 14.00 -4.37 6.81
N LEU A 143 13.44 -5.23 5.95
CA LEU A 143 12.78 -4.77 4.74
C LEU A 143 11.57 -3.90 5.12
N PHE A 144 11.44 -2.75 4.44
CA PHE A 144 10.34 -1.79 4.65
C PHE A 144 10.24 -1.27 6.10
N ALA A 145 11.39 -1.01 6.74
CA ALA A 145 11.43 -0.38 8.07
C ALA A 145 10.68 0.96 8.11
N THR A 146 10.70 1.71 7.00
CA THR A 146 9.93 2.94 6.80
C THR A 146 8.84 2.71 5.76
N LEU A 147 7.57 2.75 6.17
CA LEU A 147 6.42 2.73 5.28
C LEU A 147 5.79 4.13 5.16
N ASP A 148 5.63 4.81 6.28
CA ASP A 148 5.11 6.17 6.30
C ASP A 148 6.27 7.16 6.10
N PRO A 149 6.17 8.10 5.12
CA PRO A 149 7.22 9.11 4.91
C PRO A 149 7.41 9.98 6.15
N VAL A 150 8.63 10.04 6.66
CA VAL A 150 8.99 10.87 7.80
C VAL A 150 9.70 12.12 7.29
N THR A 151 9.18 13.30 7.60
CA THR A 151 9.79 14.59 7.21
C THR A 151 10.37 15.28 8.43
N ARG A 152 11.63 15.74 8.34
CA ARG A 152 12.32 16.48 9.37
C ARG A 152 12.96 17.73 8.80
N LYS A 153 13.05 18.76 9.64
CA LYS A 153 13.74 20.00 9.30
C LYS A 153 15.24 19.84 9.57
N ILE A 154 16.07 20.28 8.64
CA ILE A 154 17.52 20.33 8.80
C ILE A 154 18.01 21.75 8.54
N PHE A 155 19.07 22.14 9.24
CA PHE A 155 19.78 23.39 9.06
C PHE A 155 21.14 23.06 8.46
N VAL A 156 21.41 23.57 7.26
CA VAL A 156 22.68 23.28 6.56
C VAL A 156 23.66 24.41 6.74
N ASP A 157 23.18 25.64 6.91
CA ASP A 157 23.99 26.85 7.04
C ASP A 157 23.17 27.93 7.78
N ILE A 158 23.81 29.04 8.17
CA ILE A 158 23.13 30.13 8.88
C ILE A 158 21.94 30.61 8.03
N GLY A 159 20.75 30.39 8.54
CA GLY A 159 19.49 30.82 7.92
C GLY A 159 18.95 29.95 6.78
N LYS A 160 19.60 28.85 6.39
CA LYS A 160 19.11 27.96 5.35
C LYS A 160 18.46 26.70 5.94
N GLU A 161 17.12 26.66 5.87
CA GLU A 161 16.32 25.53 6.30
C GLU A 161 15.93 24.66 5.11
N TYR A 162 15.97 23.34 5.31
CA TYR A 162 15.48 22.33 4.37
C TYR A 162 14.60 21.33 5.09
N LEU A 163 13.63 20.76 4.37
CA LEU A 163 12.86 19.61 4.84
C LEU A 163 13.45 18.35 4.20
N LEU A 164 13.94 17.45 5.03
CA LEU A 164 14.43 16.14 4.60
C LEU A 164 13.32 15.11 4.83
N THR A 165 12.99 14.34 3.80
CA THR A 165 11.95 13.33 3.86
C THR A 165 12.55 11.96 3.55
N ASP A 166 12.42 11.02 4.50
CA ASP A 166 12.66 9.59 4.28
C ASP A 166 11.48 8.98 3.56
N THR A 167 11.75 8.12 2.59
CA THR A 167 10.72 7.47 1.77
C THR A 167 10.77 5.96 1.91
N VAL A 168 9.67 5.31 1.52
CA VAL A 168 9.62 3.85 1.40
C VAL A 168 10.73 3.36 0.49
N GLY A 169 11.42 2.31 0.91
CA GLY A 169 12.47 1.69 0.09
C GLY A 169 11.90 0.98 -1.13
N PHE A 170 12.60 1.07 -2.27
CA PHE A 170 12.27 0.29 -3.47
C PHE A 170 12.61 -1.18 -3.29
N ILE A 171 11.82 -2.04 -3.91
CA ILE A 171 12.07 -3.47 -4.09
C ILE A 171 11.61 -3.86 -5.50
N ASP A 172 12.26 -4.83 -6.10
CA ASP A 172 11.88 -5.30 -7.43
C ASP A 172 10.49 -5.93 -7.42
N ASN A 173 9.73 -5.69 -8.50
CA ASN A 173 8.38 -6.23 -8.71
C ASN A 173 7.39 -5.92 -7.56
N LEU A 174 7.43 -4.70 -7.05
CA LEU A 174 6.37 -4.24 -6.16
C LEU A 174 5.03 -4.23 -6.89
N PRO A 175 3.93 -4.65 -6.23
CA PRO A 175 2.61 -4.48 -6.80
C PRO A 175 2.37 -3.00 -7.08
N HIS A 176 2.22 -2.63 -8.35
CA HIS A 176 1.99 -1.24 -8.78
C HIS A 176 0.86 -0.52 -8.03
N LEU A 177 -0.08 -1.27 -7.48
CA LEU A 177 -1.22 -0.74 -6.74
C LEU A 177 -0.87 -0.13 -5.38
N SER A 178 0.30 -0.46 -4.81
CA SER A 178 0.67 -0.03 -3.45
C SER A 178 1.54 1.21 -3.40
N LEU A 179 2.28 1.56 -4.47
CA LEU A 179 3.33 2.57 -4.39
C LEU A 179 2.97 3.94 -4.93
N ILE A 180 2.01 4.03 -5.85
CA ILE A 180 1.68 5.31 -6.50
C ILE A 180 1.26 6.37 -5.48
N HIS A 181 0.72 5.95 -4.33
CA HIS A 181 0.24 6.86 -3.30
C HIS A 181 1.16 6.95 -2.05
N ILE A 182 2.00 5.94 -1.81
CA ILE A 182 2.85 5.88 -0.61
C ILE A 182 4.20 6.54 -0.88
N SER A 183 4.72 6.46 -2.10
CA SER A 183 6.07 6.90 -2.45
C SER A 183 6.14 8.25 -3.17
N GLU A 184 5.04 8.98 -3.37
CA GLU A 184 5.07 10.29 -4.00
C GLU A 184 5.36 11.44 -3.02
N PRO A 185 6.64 11.75 -2.70
CA PRO A 185 6.94 13.03 -2.07
C PRO A 185 6.87 14.18 -3.09
N THR A 186 7.04 13.91 -4.38
CA THR A 186 7.02 14.95 -5.42
C THR A 186 6.92 14.35 -6.82
N ARG A 187 5.74 14.24 -7.38
CA ARG A 187 5.66 14.20 -8.83
C ARG A 187 5.93 15.61 -9.35
N ARG A 188 7.09 15.83 -9.93
CA ARG A 188 7.34 17.03 -10.75
C ARG A 188 6.36 16.95 -11.91
N THR A 189 5.49 17.96 -12.06
CA THR A 189 4.92 18.28 -13.37
C THR A 189 6.09 18.52 -14.32
N PRO A 190 6.09 17.92 -15.52
CA PRO A 190 7.08 18.29 -16.53
C PRO A 190 6.99 19.79 -16.76
N ILE A 191 8.12 20.44 -16.73
CA ILE A 191 8.24 21.82 -17.19
C ILE A 191 8.12 21.75 -18.70
N SER A 192 7.00 22.25 -19.23
CA SER A 192 6.86 22.58 -20.65
C SER A 192 7.77 23.72 -21.02
#